data_d8a96d4012d05583923c1d156034636d
#
_entry.id   d8a96d4012d05583923c1d156034636d
#
_cell.length_a   1.000
_cell.length_b   1.000
_cell.length_c   1.000
_cell.angle_alpha   90.00
_cell.angle_beta   90.00
_cell.angle_gamma   90.00
#
_symmetry.space_group_name_H-M   'P 1'
#
loop_
_entity.id
_entity.type
_entity.pdbx_description
1 polymer ?
#
loop_
_entity_poly.entity_id
_entity_poly.type
_entity_poly.pdbx_seq_one_letter_code
_entity_poly.pdbx_strand_id
1 'polypeptide(L)'
;GICDDKGKILVANVIINRVKSSRFPGNVRDVVYQRSQFSPVSNGTINTCRVTQQTRDCVDRALAGEDYSDGALFFMNRSRSASSNVSWFDGHLTYITQHGGHEFYR
;
A
#
# COMPACT_ATOMS: atom_id res chain seq x y z
N GLY A 1 4.11 12.92 5.51
CA GLY A 1 3.08 12.32 4.70
C GLY A 1 3.49 10.98 4.13
N ILE A 2 2.69 10.43 3.22
CA ILE A 2 2.97 9.09 2.64
C ILE A 2 4.23 9.06 1.76
N CYS A 3 4.73 10.23 1.35
CA CYS A 3 5.92 10.31 0.51
C CYS A 3 7.23 10.35 1.30
N ASP A 4 7.18 10.27 2.63
CA ASP A 4 8.39 10.12 3.44
C ASP A 4 8.90 8.66 3.38
N ASP A 5 10.05 8.41 4.00
CA ASP A 5 10.68 7.08 3.95
C ASP A 5 9.75 5.99 4.47
N LYS A 6 9.15 6.19 5.63
CA LYS A 6 8.27 5.19 6.23
C LYS A 6 7.05 4.95 5.36
N GLY A 7 6.45 6.00 4.80
CA GLY A 7 5.30 5.87 3.91
C GLY A 7 5.61 5.08 2.65
N LYS A 8 6.74 5.38 2.02
CA LYS A 8 7.18 4.66 0.82
C LYS A 8 7.48 3.20 1.11
N ILE A 9 8.12 2.93 2.24
CA ILE A 9 8.40 1.54 2.66
C ILE A 9 7.10 0.80 2.96
N LEU A 10 6.12 1.44 3.63
CA LEU A 10 4.83 0.83 3.91
C LEU A 10 4.09 0.43 2.63
N VAL A 11 4.06 1.31 1.63
CA VAL A 11 3.42 0.99 0.35
C VAL A 11 4.15 -0.17 -0.34
N ALA A 12 5.48 -0.14 -0.35
CA ALA A 12 6.27 -1.24 -0.90
C ALA A 12 6.02 -2.55 -0.16
N ASN A 13 5.88 -2.50 1.17
CA ASN A 13 5.55 -3.67 1.98
C ASN A 13 4.22 -4.30 1.55
N VAL A 14 3.19 -3.49 1.33
CA VAL A 14 1.89 -4.00 0.88
C VAL A 14 2.02 -4.71 -0.45
N ILE A 15 2.74 -4.13 -1.40
CA ILE A 15 2.95 -4.74 -2.71
C ILE A 15 3.69 -6.08 -2.57
N ILE A 16 4.77 -6.09 -1.80
CA ILE A 16 5.57 -7.32 -1.57
C ILE A 16 4.71 -8.38 -0.88
N ASN A 17 3.94 -8.00 0.14
CA ASN A 17 3.08 -8.93 0.85
C ASN A 17 2.04 -9.56 -0.08
N ARG A 18 1.46 -8.77 -0.98
CA ARG A 18 0.52 -9.29 -1.99
C ARG A 18 1.18 -10.29 -2.93
N VAL A 19 2.38 -9.97 -3.41
CA VAL A 19 3.13 -10.88 -4.29
C VAL A 19 3.36 -12.23 -3.61
N LYS A 20 3.61 -12.23 -2.32
CA LYS A 20 3.84 -13.45 -1.53
C LYS A 20 2.55 -14.18 -1.16
N SER A 21 1.41 -13.52 -1.27
CA SER A 21 0.12 -14.11 -0.89
C SER A 21 -0.48 -14.86 -2.06
N SER A 22 -0.99 -16.08 -1.82
CA SER A 22 -1.68 -16.85 -2.84
C SER A 22 -3.01 -16.22 -3.29
N ARG A 23 -3.49 -15.21 -2.56
CA ARG A 23 -4.76 -14.51 -2.87
C ARG A 23 -4.59 -13.43 -3.93
N PHE A 24 -3.36 -13.10 -4.32
CA PHE A 24 -3.04 -12.00 -5.24
C PHE A 24 -2.12 -12.49 -6.34
N PRO A 25 -1.98 -11.71 -7.44
CA PRO A 25 -1.01 -12.03 -8.49
C PRO A 25 0.40 -12.20 -7.93
N GLY A 26 1.18 -13.07 -8.54
CA GLY A 26 2.52 -13.43 -8.06
C GLY A 26 3.64 -12.53 -8.56
N ASN A 27 3.35 -11.34 -9.08
CA ASN A 27 4.37 -10.39 -9.52
C ASN A 27 3.92 -8.95 -9.25
N VAL A 28 4.92 -8.05 -9.14
CA VAL A 28 4.68 -6.66 -8.76
C VAL A 28 3.79 -5.94 -9.76
N ARG A 29 4.04 -6.10 -11.06
CA ARG A 29 3.27 -5.42 -12.09
C ARG A 29 1.78 -5.73 -11.98
N ASP A 30 1.42 -7.00 -11.89
CA ASP A 30 0.04 -7.42 -11.85
C ASP A 30 -0.64 -7.00 -10.55
N VAL A 31 0.09 -6.98 -9.42
CA VAL A 31 -0.43 -6.47 -8.16
C VAL A 31 -0.75 -4.99 -8.28
N VAL A 32 0.18 -4.19 -8.82
CA VAL A 32 0.03 -2.72 -8.90
C VAL A 32 -1.12 -2.34 -9.83
N TYR A 33 -1.27 -3.06 -10.95
CA TYR A 33 -2.30 -2.75 -11.93
C TYR A 33 -3.59 -3.57 -11.75
N GLN A 34 -3.73 -4.28 -10.65
CA GLN A 34 -4.93 -5.04 -10.36
C GLN A 34 -6.12 -4.10 -10.21
N ARG A 35 -7.12 -4.32 -11.05
CA ARG A 35 -8.28 -3.44 -11.15
C ARG A 35 -9.06 -3.45 -9.83
N SER A 36 -9.42 -2.27 -9.34
CA SER A 36 -10.24 -2.06 -8.14
C SER A 36 -9.59 -2.55 -6.84
N GLN A 37 -8.41 -3.15 -6.89
CA GLN A 37 -7.75 -3.67 -5.71
C GLN A 37 -6.66 -2.71 -5.19
N PHE A 38 -6.08 -1.90 -6.08
CA PHE A 38 -5.02 -0.97 -5.73
C PHE A 38 -5.41 0.43 -6.20
N SER A 39 -6.36 1.04 -5.48
CA SER A 39 -6.96 2.32 -5.86
C SER A 39 -5.97 3.46 -6.07
N PRO A 40 -4.81 3.55 -5.37
CA PRO A 40 -3.85 4.62 -5.64
C PRO A 40 -3.38 4.68 -7.09
N VAL A 41 -3.34 3.56 -7.81
CA VAL A 41 -2.97 3.56 -9.22
C VAL A 41 -4.08 4.18 -10.06
N SER A 42 -5.33 3.77 -9.84
CA SER A 42 -6.46 4.22 -10.64
C SER A 42 -6.82 5.68 -10.39
N ASN A 43 -6.63 6.20 -9.17
CA ASN A 43 -6.94 7.59 -8.85
C ASN A 43 -5.72 8.52 -8.93
N GLY A 44 -4.56 8.01 -9.36
CA GLY A 44 -3.35 8.80 -9.52
C GLY A 44 -2.59 9.09 -8.22
N THR A 45 -3.02 8.58 -7.08
CA THR A 45 -2.36 8.86 -5.79
C THR A 45 -0.90 8.42 -5.79
N ILE A 46 -0.60 7.26 -6.37
CA ILE A 46 0.76 6.74 -6.42
C ILE A 46 1.71 7.65 -7.21
N ASN A 47 1.17 8.45 -8.13
CA ASN A 47 1.94 9.36 -8.96
C ASN A 47 2.19 10.71 -8.28
N THR A 48 1.62 10.96 -7.11
CA THR A 48 1.86 12.20 -6.37
C THR A 48 3.23 12.21 -5.71
N CYS A 49 3.83 11.05 -5.50
CA CYS A 49 5.18 10.93 -4.98
C CYS A 49 6.16 10.88 -6.14
N ARG A 50 7.16 11.75 -6.11
CA ARG A 50 8.20 11.75 -7.14
C ARG A 50 9.10 10.53 -6.98
N VAL A 51 9.47 9.91 -8.09
CA VAL A 51 10.45 8.83 -8.08
C VAL A 51 11.84 9.47 -7.99
N THR A 52 12.43 9.40 -6.81
CA THR A 52 13.74 9.95 -6.51
C THR A 52 14.68 8.85 -6.05
N GLN A 53 15.95 9.19 -5.76
CA GLN A 53 16.87 8.24 -5.16
C GLN A 53 16.34 7.75 -3.80
N GLN A 54 15.69 8.64 -3.03
CA GLN A 54 15.03 8.26 -1.79
C GLN A 54 14.00 7.14 -2.03
N THR A 55 13.18 7.25 -3.09
CA THR A 55 12.19 6.23 -3.42
C THR A 55 12.86 4.88 -3.70
N ARG A 56 13.94 4.89 -4.48
CA ARG A 56 14.68 3.67 -4.82
C ARG A 56 15.31 3.04 -3.58
N ASP A 57 15.89 3.87 -2.71
CA ASP A 57 16.47 3.38 -1.46
C ASP A 57 15.41 2.76 -0.55
N CYS A 58 14.21 3.36 -0.48
CA CYS A 58 13.11 2.82 0.32
C CYS A 58 12.62 1.46 -0.23
N VAL A 59 12.53 1.32 -1.55
CA VAL A 59 12.17 0.04 -2.17
C VAL A 59 13.23 -1.02 -1.86
N ASP A 60 14.51 -0.66 -1.97
CA ASP A 60 15.61 -1.57 -1.66
C ASP A 60 15.58 -2.01 -0.19
N ARG A 61 15.27 -1.08 0.72
CA ARG A 61 15.13 -1.38 2.16
C ARG A 61 13.97 -2.36 2.40
N ALA A 62 12.83 -2.13 1.74
CA ALA A 62 11.69 -3.04 1.84
C ALA A 62 12.00 -4.42 1.29
N LEU A 63 12.69 -4.49 0.15
CA LEU A 63 13.10 -5.77 -0.44
C LEU A 63 14.12 -6.50 0.43
N ALA A 64 14.93 -5.76 1.18
CA ALA A 64 15.89 -6.34 2.12
C ALA A 64 15.25 -6.82 3.43
N GLY A 65 13.95 -6.56 3.63
CA GLY A 65 13.21 -7.05 4.78
C GLY A 65 12.74 -5.98 5.76
N GLU A 66 13.01 -4.71 5.51
CA GLU A 66 12.50 -3.64 6.36
C GLU A 66 10.98 -3.54 6.17
N ASP A 67 10.23 -3.74 7.26
CA ASP A 67 8.78 -3.88 7.20
C ASP A 67 8.14 -3.22 8.42
N TYR A 68 7.29 -2.24 8.16
CA TYR A 68 6.48 -1.58 9.18
C TYR A 68 5.00 -1.93 9.06
N SER A 69 4.65 -2.77 8.09
CA SER A 69 3.26 -3.03 7.73
C SER A 69 2.63 -4.18 8.53
N ASP A 70 3.44 -5.00 9.18
CA ASP A 70 2.97 -6.17 9.94
C ASP A 70 2.04 -7.07 9.09
N GLY A 71 2.43 -7.32 7.85
CA GLY A 71 1.68 -8.18 6.96
C GLY A 71 0.52 -7.51 6.24
N ALA A 72 0.47 -6.18 6.20
CA ALA A 72 -0.62 -5.46 5.54
C ALA A 72 -0.76 -5.86 4.07
N LEU A 73 -1.99 -6.08 3.65
CA LEU A 73 -2.36 -6.43 2.27
C LEU A 73 -3.22 -5.36 1.62
N PHE A 74 -3.73 -4.40 2.40
CA PHE A 74 -4.63 -3.35 1.93
C PHE A 74 -4.27 -2.02 2.58
N PHE A 75 -4.50 -0.93 1.86
CA PHE A 75 -4.44 0.40 2.46
C PHE A 75 -5.40 1.34 1.75
N MET A 76 -5.82 2.38 2.47
CA MET A 76 -6.70 3.42 1.92
C MET A 76 -6.45 4.76 2.58
N ASN A 77 -6.86 5.83 1.92
CA ASN A 77 -7.01 7.15 2.53
C ASN A 77 -8.50 7.33 2.82
N ARG A 78 -8.88 7.28 4.10
CA ARG A 78 -10.28 7.33 4.52
C ARG A 78 -11.00 8.57 4.00
N SER A 79 -10.35 9.73 4.05
CA SER A 79 -10.98 11.00 3.64
C SER A 79 -11.19 11.09 2.13
N ARG A 80 -10.48 10.29 1.33
CA ARG A 80 -10.56 10.29 -0.14
C ARG A 80 -11.23 9.05 -0.70
N SER A 81 -11.70 8.16 0.15
CA SER A 81 -12.33 6.92 -0.26
C SER A 81 -13.84 7.04 -0.18
N ALA A 82 -14.55 6.34 -1.07
CA ALA A 82 -16.00 6.26 -1.01
C ALA A 82 -16.43 5.59 0.29
N SER A 83 -17.57 6.02 0.85
CA SER A 83 -18.07 5.48 2.11
C SER A 83 -18.30 3.96 2.07
N SER A 84 -18.68 3.43 0.90
CA SER A 84 -18.85 1.99 0.71
C SER A 84 -17.53 1.22 0.86
N ASN A 85 -16.43 1.78 0.35
CA ASN A 85 -15.11 1.18 0.51
C ASN A 85 -14.65 1.24 1.96
N VAL A 86 -14.86 2.36 2.64
CA VAL A 86 -14.52 2.52 4.05
C VAL A 86 -15.27 1.49 4.89
N SER A 87 -16.57 1.34 4.66
CA SER A 87 -17.38 0.35 5.37
C SER A 87 -16.92 -1.07 5.12
N TRP A 88 -16.54 -1.39 3.87
CA TRP A 88 -16.04 -2.71 3.54
C TRP A 88 -14.74 -3.01 4.29
N PHE A 89 -13.81 -2.05 4.32
CA PHE A 89 -12.55 -2.20 5.07
C PHE A 89 -12.82 -2.43 6.56
N ASP A 90 -13.68 -1.60 7.14
CA ASP A 90 -13.97 -1.69 8.57
C ASP A 90 -14.69 -3.01 8.93
N GLY A 91 -15.47 -3.55 8.01
CA GLY A 91 -16.26 -4.76 8.25
C GLY A 91 -15.54 -6.08 7.91
N HIS A 92 -14.53 -6.06 7.05
CA HIS A 92 -13.91 -7.28 6.52
C HIS A 92 -12.42 -7.41 6.84
N LEU A 93 -11.75 -6.31 7.18
CA LEU A 93 -10.30 -6.31 7.36
C LEU A 93 -9.92 -5.92 8.78
N THR A 94 -8.71 -6.30 9.16
CA THR A 94 -8.14 -5.95 10.46
C THR A 94 -7.23 -4.74 10.31
N TYR A 95 -7.53 -3.65 11.04
CA TYR A 95 -6.69 -2.46 11.09
C TYR A 95 -5.34 -2.78 11.71
N ILE A 96 -4.27 -2.25 11.12
CA ILE A 96 -2.92 -2.44 11.62
C ILE A 96 -2.32 -1.12 12.11
N THR A 97 -2.20 -0.15 11.20
CA THR A 97 -1.52 1.10 11.51
C THR A 97 -1.96 2.20 10.56
N GLN A 98 -1.57 3.43 10.87
CA GLN A 98 -1.82 4.61 10.05
C GLN A 98 -0.52 5.37 9.84
N HIS A 99 -0.35 5.90 8.63
CA HIS A 99 0.78 6.77 8.33
C HIS A 99 0.43 7.70 7.17
N GLY A 100 0.74 9.01 7.32
CA GLY A 100 0.56 9.97 6.25
C GLY A 100 -0.86 10.07 5.71
N GLY A 101 -1.86 9.91 6.56
CA GLY A 101 -3.27 9.93 6.17
C GLY A 101 -3.77 8.63 5.57
N HIS A 102 -2.93 7.61 5.45
CA HIS A 102 -3.31 6.29 4.95
C HIS A 102 -3.43 5.29 6.09
N GLU A 103 -4.45 4.45 6.04
CA GLU A 103 -4.67 3.36 6.99
C GLU A 103 -4.34 2.04 6.32
N PHE A 104 -3.64 1.17 7.05
CA PHE A 104 -3.15 -0.10 6.54
C PHE A 104 -3.86 -1.24 7.26
N TYR A 105 -4.28 -2.24 6.49
CA TYR A 105 -5.13 -3.35 6.93
C TYR A 105 -4.61 -4.68 6.45
N ARG A 106 -5.05 -5.72 7.14
CA ARG A 106 -4.74 -7.09 6.79
C ARG A 106 -6.01 -7.95 6.70
#